data_739eeeb00737c24d39242d1d4e026f34
#
_entry.id   739eeeb00737c24d39242d1d4e026f34
#
_cell.length_a   1.000
_cell.length_b   1.000
_cell.length_c   1.000
_cell.angle_alpha   90.00
_cell.angle_beta   90.00
_cell.angle_gamma   90.00
#
_symmetry.space_group_name_H-M   'P 1'
#
loop_
_entity.id
_entity.type
_entity.pdbx_description
1 polymer ?
#
loop_
_entity_poly.entity_id
_entity_poly.type
_entity_poly.pdbx_seq_one_letter_code
_entity_poly.pdbx_strand_id
1 'polypeptide(L)'
;MKKTRDTPTADEFAAVCGQVWDVLIPARAGYLAGVSPHYDEVFHDVVQRTEHVGSLGKTDIAALVVWKRLSAQTPWVSALMSLPDAHVREVTKRAVTAVRDTAVPRSEAARTGRSIMWELPGFCTGDALASAALTAAAPTRMAVYDRRVQHALDTLGLTLTLTRTPGRYSRYMQLLDNLLQHSRAPTDGWTPRDIDTALYWTGKNPQPTDH
;
A
#
# COMPACT_ATOMS: atom_id res chain seq x y z
N MET A 1 -13.58 -32.06 1.45
CA MET A 1 -12.87 -31.85 0.19
C MET A 1 -12.73 -30.35 -0.01
N LYS A 2 -11.51 -29.77 0.17
CA LYS A 2 -11.24 -28.36 -0.18
C LYS A 2 -11.12 -28.27 -1.70
N LYS A 3 -12.07 -27.62 -2.36
CA LYS A 3 -11.95 -27.23 -3.76
C LYS A 3 -10.72 -26.34 -3.90
N THR A 4 -9.66 -26.83 -4.50
CA THR A 4 -8.58 -26.01 -5.04
C THR A 4 -9.23 -25.08 -6.04
N ARG A 5 -9.27 -23.77 -5.75
CA ARG A 5 -9.61 -22.77 -6.76
C ARG A 5 -8.45 -22.79 -7.76
N ASP A 6 -8.75 -23.20 -8.99
CA ASP A 6 -7.80 -23.09 -10.10
C ASP A 6 -7.40 -21.62 -10.25
N THR A 7 -6.12 -21.40 -10.56
CA THR A 7 -5.62 -20.06 -10.89
C THR A 7 -6.38 -19.58 -12.14
N PRO A 8 -7.01 -18.38 -12.11
CA PRO A 8 -7.76 -17.87 -13.24
C PRO A 8 -6.86 -17.78 -14.48
N THR A 9 -7.42 -18.05 -15.64
CA THR A 9 -6.74 -17.84 -16.92
C THR A 9 -6.45 -16.36 -17.14
N ALA A 10 -5.54 -16.03 -18.07
CA ALA A 10 -5.21 -14.63 -18.38
C ALA A 10 -6.44 -13.83 -18.83
N ASP A 11 -7.33 -14.47 -19.61
CA ASP A 11 -8.56 -13.82 -20.10
C ASP A 11 -9.60 -13.61 -18.99
N GLU A 12 -9.77 -14.58 -18.07
CA GLU A 12 -10.62 -14.42 -16.90
C GLU A 12 -10.10 -13.32 -15.98
N PHE A 13 -8.79 -13.25 -15.78
CA PHE A 13 -8.17 -12.20 -14.99
C PHE A 13 -8.36 -10.83 -15.65
N ALA A 14 -8.18 -10.72 -16.96
CA ALA A 14 -8.41 -9.48 -17.71
C ALA A 14 -9.88 -9.03 -17.64
N ALA A 15 -10.84 -9.95 -17.73
CA ALA A 15 -12.26 -9.64 -17.59
C ALA A 15 -12.58 -9.10 -16.18
N VAL A 16 -12.04 -9.71 -15.13
CA VAL A 16 -12.18 -9.22 -13.74
C VAL A 16 -11.56 -7.84 -13.59
N CYS A 17 -10.35 -7.62 -14.10
CA CYS A 17 -9.72 -6.30 -14.08
C CYS A 17 -10.56 -5.22 -14.77
N GLY A 18 -11.22 -5.57 -15.88
CA GLY A 18 -12.13 -4.66 -16.57
C GLY A 18 -13.32 -4.24 -15.72
N GLN A 19 -13.97 -5.20 -15.04
CA GLN A 19 -15.12 -4.94 -14.16
C GLN A 19 -14.71 -4.13 -12.90
N VAL A 20 -13.50 -4.33 -12.41
CA VAL A 20 -12.98 -3.62 -11.23
C VAL A 20 -12.96 -2.11 -11.46
N TRP A 21 -12.67 -1.63 -12.67
CA TRP A 21 -12.68 -0.20 -12.97
C TRP A 21 -14.07 0.45 -12.84
N ASP A 22 -15.15 -0.29 -13.06
CA ASP A 22 -16.52 0.21 -12.84
C ASP A 22 -16.79 0.51 -11.34
N VAL A 23 -16.03 -0.13 -10.45
CA VAL A 23 -16.10 0.10 -9.00
C VAL A 23 -15.07 1.15 -8.55
N LEU A 24 -13.84 1.09 -9.05
CA LEU A 24 -12.75 1.95 -8.58
C LEU A 24 -12.96 3.43 -8.96
N ILE A 25 -13.46 3.72 -10.15
CA ILE A 25 -13.66 5.10 -10.60
C ILE A 25 -14.64 5.86 -9.69
N PRO A 26 -15.88 5.38 -9.45
CA PRO A 26 -16.78 6.04 -8.51
C PRO A 26 -16.28 5.99 -7.06
N ALA A 27 -15.57 4.94 -6.65
CA ALA A 27 -15.01 4.84 -5.31
C ALA A 27 -13.95 5.91 -5.04
N ARG A 28 -13.07 6.21 -6.00
CA ARG A 28 -12.11 7.31 -5.89
C ARG A 28 -12.81 8.66 -5.76
N ALA A 29 -13.81 8.91 -6.57
CA ALA A 29 -14.60 10.13 -6.48
C ALA A 29 -15.29 10.24 -5.11
N GLY A 30 -15.86 9.14 -4.60
CA GLY A 30 -16.42 9.06 -3.25
C GLY A 30 -15.39 9.31 -2.14
N TYR A 31 -14.18 8.80 -2.28
CA TYR A 31 -13.08 9.09 -1.34
C TYR A 31 -12.77 10.59 -1.29
N LEU A 32 -12.58 11.21 -2.45
CA LEU A 32 -12.25 12.64 -2.55
C LEU A 32 -13.36 13.55 -2.00
N ALA A 33 -14.63 13.16 -2.18
CA ALA A 33 -15.77 13.91 -1.65
C ALA A 33 -16.04 13.67 -0.17
N GLY A 34 -15.75 12.47 0.34
CA GLY A 34 -16.16 12.02 1.67
C GLY A 34 -15.05 12.02 2.74
N VAL A 35 -13.79 12.27 2.35
CA VAL A 35 -12.66 12.38 3.28
C VAL A 35 -12.33 13.85 3.49
N SER A 36 -12.08 14.24 4.76
CA SER A 36 -11.63 15.61 5.06
C SER A 36 -10.40 15.96 4.23
N PRO A 37 -10.33 17.16 3.64
CA PRO A 37 -9.13 17.62 2.92
C PRO A 37 -7.88 17.65 3.82
N HIS A 38 -8.06 17.71 5.14
CA HIS A 38 -6.97 17.70 6.13
C HIS A 38 -6.52 16.28 6.52
N TYR A 39 -7.19 15.24 6.05
CA TYR A 39 -6.89 13.86 6.48
C TYR A 39 -5.47 13.42 6.13
N ASP A 40 -4.99 13.81 4.97
CA ASP A 40 -3.68 13.39 4.45
C ASP A 40 -2.57 14.43 4.74
N GLU A 41 -2.83 15.53 5.46
CA GLU A 41 -1.80 16.54 5.80
C GLU A 41 -0.58 15.92 6.49
N VAL A 42 -0.82 15.08 7.50
CA VAL A 42 0.26 14.37 8.22
C VAL A 42 1.07 13.48 7.28
N PHE A 43 0.39 12.80 6.36
CA PHE A 43 1.06 11.97 5.36
C PHE A 43 1.88 12.81 4.39
N HIS A 44 1.34 13.93 3.90
CA HIS A 44 2.05 14.86 3.01
C HIS A 44 3.27 15.47 3.68
N ASP A 45 3.21 15.81 4.97
CA ASP A 45 4.37 16.28 5.73
C ASP A 45 5.49 15.23 5.77
N VAL A 46 5.13 13.96 5.96
CA VAL A 46 6.11 12.87 5.92
C VAL A 46 6.71 12.71 4.52
N VAL A 47 5.88 12.81 3.46
CA VAL A 47 6.34 12.79 2.06
C VAL A 47 7.38 13.87 1.83
N GLN A 48 7.06 15.13 2.15
CA GLN A 48 7.95 16.28 1.95
C GLN A 48 9.28 16.13 2.70
N ARG A 49 9.23 15.72 3.99
CA ARG A 49 10.46 15.47 4.76
C ARG A 49 11.29 14.33 4.18
N THR A 50 10.64 13.24 3.77
CA THR A 50 11.33 12.09 3.17
C THR A 50 11.93 12.45 1.81
N GLU A 51 11.26 13.30 1.05
CA GLU A 51 11.78 13.81 -0.22
C GLU A 51 13.05 14.63 -0.03
N HIS A 52 13.05 15.52 0.96
CA HIS A 52 14.18 16.39 1.28
C HIS A 52 15.37 15.63 1.91
N VAL A 53 15.09 14.69 2.84
CA VAL A 53 16.13 14.02 3.65
C VAL A 53 16.59 12.69 3.04
N GLY A 54 15.75 12.06 2.22
CA GLY A 54 16.02 10.74 1.62
C GLY A 54 15.88 9.57 2.60
N SER A 55 15.26 9.78 3.77
CA SER A 55 15.04 8.74 4.79
C SER A 55 13.88 9.10 5.71
N LEU A 56 13.33 8.10 6.42
CA LEU A 56 12.36 8.32 7.48
C LEU A 56 13.04 8.12 8.85
N GLY A 57 12.83 9.07 9.77
CA GLY A 57 13.22 8.93 11.17
C GLY A 57 12.07 8.44 12.05
N LYS A 58 12.34 8.30 13.37
CA LYS A 58 11.32 7.87 14.34
C LYS A 58 10.10 8.79 14.36
N THR A 59 10.28 10.09 14.18
CA THR A 59 9.17 11.07 14.12
C THR A 59 8.26 10.82 12.92
N ASP A 60 8.84 10.50 11.75
CA ASP A 60 8.08 10.19 10.54
C ASP A 60 7.28 8.89 10.70
N ILE A 61 7.90 7.88 11.31
CA ILE A 61 7.23 6.60 11.61
C ILE A 61 6.09 6.84 12.61
N ALA A 62 6.29 7.63 13.67
CA ALA A 62 5.25 7.97 14.63
C ALA A 62 4.08 8.71 13.97
N ALA A 63 4.35 9.66 13.08
CA ALA A 63 3.34 10.35 12.29
C ALA A 63 2.51 9.37 11.44
N LEU A 64 3.15 8.41 10.77
CA LEU A 64 2.47 7.37 10.00
C LEU A 64 1.64 6.41 10.88
N VAL A 65 2.09 6.10 12.09
CA VAL A 65 1.31 5.32 13.08
C VAL A 65 0.01 6.03 13.42
N VAL A 66 0.06 7.34 13.68
CA VAL A 66 -1.13 8.18 13.94
C VAL A 66 -2.03 8.24 12.71
N TRP A 67 -1.49 8.55 11.55
CA TRP A 67 -2.23 8.64 10.29
C TRP A 67 -2.96 7.34 9.94
N LYS A 68 -2.29 6.17 10.12
CA LYS A 68 -2.88 4.85 9.91
C LYS A 68 -3.77 4.37 11.06
N ARG A 69 -3.87 5.14 12.15
CA ARG A 69 -4.61 4.76 13.38
C ARG A 69 -4.16 3.40 13.93
N LEU A 70 -2.86 3.15 13.89
CA LEU A 70 -2.28 1.96 14.47
C LEU A 70 -2.12 2.14 15.97
N SER A 71 -2.15 1.01 16.73
CA SER A 71 -1.91 1.08 18.17
C SER A 71 -0.43 1.40 18.47
N ALA A 72 -0.21 2.43 19.27
CA ALA A 72 1.10 2.74 19.82
C ALA A 72 1.43 1.91 21.10
N GLN A 73 0.43 1.26 21.68
CA GLN A 73 0.58 0.43 22.87
C GLN A 73 1.00 -1.00 22.50
N THR A 74 2.10 -1.12 21.76
CA THR A 74 2.64 -2.41 21.34
C THR A 74 4.12 -2.50 21.71
N PRO A 75 4.64 -3.70 22.05
CA PRO A 75 6.05 -3.86 22.44
C PRO A 75 7.05 -3.35 21.39
N TRP A 76 6.70 -3.41 20.10
CA TRP A 76 7.59 -2.96 19.04
C TRP A 76 7.84 -1.44 19.06
N VAL A 77 6.89 -0.65 19.58
CA VAL A 77 7.09 0.82 19.68
C VAL A 77 8.24 1.13 20.65
N SER A 78 8.25 0.50 21.84
CA SER A 78 9.36 0.64 22.79
C SER A 78 10.68 0.16 22.19
N ALA A 79 10.67 -0.96 21.47
CA ALA A 79 11.85 -1.48 20.79
C ALA A 79 12.37 -0.53 19.71
N LEU A 80 11.49 0.08 18.91
CA LEU A 80 11.87 1.09 17.92
C LEU A 80 12.44 2.35 18.60
N MET A 81 11.79 2.81 19.67
CA MET A 81 12.21 4.01 20.39
C MET A 81 13.57 3.85 21.08
N SER A 82 13.97 2.62 21.44
CA SER A 82 15.29 2.34 22.02
C SER A 82 16.44 2.37 20.99
N LEU A 83 16.16 2.32 19.68
CA LEU A 83 17.19 2.43 18.66
C LEU A 83 17.63 3.90 18.47
N PRO A 84 18.90 4.17 18.13
CA PRO A 84 19.32 5.49 17.67
C PRO A 84 18.54 5.91 16.41
N ASP A 85 18.10 7.18 16.32
CA ASP A 85 17.40 7.67 15.11
C ASP A 85 18.29 7.57 13.87
N ALA A 86 19.59 7.74 14.02
CA ALA A 86 20.56 7.57 12.94
C ALA A 86 20.52 6.15 12.34
N HIS A 87 20.37 5.12 13.19
CA HIS A 87 20.22 3.74 12.71
C HIS A 87 18.89 3.53 11.97
N VAL A 88 17.78 4.07 12.49
CA VAL A 88 16.47 4.01 11.83
C VAL A 88 16.55 4.68 10.46
N ARG A 89 17.20 5.85 10.37
CA ARG A 89 17.39 6.55 9.09
C ARG A 89 18.29 5.82 8.11
N GLU A 90 19.32 5.13 8.59
CA GLU A 90 20.18 4.31 7.74
C GLU A 90 19.39 3.19 7.06
N VAL A 91 18.59 2.44 7.83
CA VAL A 91 17.76 1.37 7.29
C VAL A 91 16.72 1.92 6.33
N THR A 92 15.99 2.96 6.74
CA THR A 92 14.92 3.54 5.90
C THR A 92 15.47 4.21 4.65
N LYS A 93 16.69 4.78 4.67
CA LYS A 93 17.36 5.35 3.49
C LYS A 93 17.55 4.28 2.40
N ARG A 94 17.98 3.08 2.78
CA ARG A 94 18.11 1.96 1.83
C ARG A 94 16.75 1.58 1.23
N ALA A 95 15.70 1.54 2.05
CA ALA A 95 14.36 1.24 1.59
C ALA A 95 13.82 2.34 0.65
N VAL A 96 14.03 3.63 0.99
CA VAL A 96 13.68 4.79 0.14
C VAL A 96 14.39 4.72 -1.21
N THR A 97 15.70 4.43 -1.22
CA THR A 97 16.47 4.26 -2.45
C THR A 97 15.88 3.14 -3.31
N ALA A 98 15.57 1.99 -2.71
CA ALA A 98 15.01 0.85 -3.43
C ALA A 98 13.65 1.16 -4.09
N VAL A 99 12.73 1.85 -3.39
CA VAL A 99 11.40 2.13 -3.98
C VAL A 99 11.40 3.29 -4.97
N ARG A 100 12.42 4.15 -4.93
CA ARG A 100 12.61 5.25 -5.89
C ARG A 100 13.31 4.81 -7.17
N ASP A 101 13.97 3.66 -7.18
CA ASP A 101 14.67 3.17 -8.36
C ASP A 101 13.68 2.85 -9.49
N THR A 102 13.69 3.69 -10.52
CA THR A 102 12.84 3.55 -11.70
C THR A 102 13.36 2.55 -12.72
N ALA A 103 14.58 2.06 -12.55
CA ALA A 103 15.19 1.07 -13.44
C ALA A 103 14.60 -0.35 -13.20
N VAL A 104 13.96 -0.57 -12.04
CA VAL A 104 13.33 -1.85 -11.72
C VAL A 104 11.80 -1.73 -11.67
N PRO A 105 11.06 -2.83 -11.94
CA PRO A 105 9.61 -2.88 -11.82
C PRO A 105 9.15 -2.49 -10.41
N ARG A 106 7.98 -1.83 -10.29
CA ARG A 106 7.40 -1.43 -8.98
C ARG A 106 7.26 -2.60 -8.02
N SER A 107 6.86 -3.76 -8.51
CA SER A 107 6.71 -4.98 -7.68
C SER A 107 8.04 -5.46 -7.09
N GLU A 108 9.14 -5.33 -7.83
CA GLU A 108 10.47 -5.68 -7.34
C GLU A 108 11.01 -4.62 -6.36
N ALA A 109 10.86 -3.34 -6.69
CA ALA A 109 11.18 -2.22 -5.80
C ALA A 109 10.45 -2.36 -4.46
N ALA A 110 9.14 -2.68 -4.51
CA ALA A 110 8.31 -2.91 -3.33
C ALA A 110 8.80 -4.11 -2.50
N ARG A 111 9.17 -5.22 -3.15
CA ARG A 111 9.73 -6.41 -2.49
C ARG A 111 11.01 -6.07 -1.75
N THR A 112 11.92 -5.37 -2.42
CA THR A 112 13.22 -4.99 -1.86
C THR A 112 13.05 -4.02 -0.70
N GLY A 113 12.29 -2.93 -0.89
CA GLY A 113 12.02 -1.96 0.16
C GLY A 113 11.33 -2.59 1.37
N ARG A 114 10.35 -3.47 1.14
CA ARG A 114 9.63 -4.19 2.20
C ARG A 114 10.55 -5.14 2.99
N SER A 115 11.48 -5.81 2.32
CA SER A 115 12.45 -6.70 2.98
C SER A 115 13.44 -5.92 3.84
N ILE A 116 13.91 -4.77 3.38
CA ILE A 116 14.80 -3.89 4.16
C ILE A 116 14.09 -3.39 5.42
N MET A 117 12.83 -2.98 5.31
CA MET A 117 12.07 -2.49 6.46
C MET A 117 11.89 -3.55 7.57
N TRP A 118 12.04 -4.83 7.28
CA TRP A 118 11.98 -5.90 8.29
C TRP A 118 13.08 -5.82 9.36
N GLU A 119 14.15 -5.10 9.09
CA GLU A 119 15.22 -4.88 10.06
C GLU A 119 14.76 -4.03 11.26
N LEU A 120 13.64 -3.29 11.11
CA LEU A 120 13.15 -2.40 12.16
C LEU A 120 11.97 -3.02 12.93
N PRO A 121 11.92 -2.82 14.26
CA PRO A 121 10.77 -3.18 15.07
C PRO A 121 9.48 -2.55 14.52
N GLY A 122 8.38 -3.31 14.53
CA GLY A 122 7.07 -2.86 14.02
C GLY A 122 6.84 -3.13 12.53
N PHE A 123 7.88 -3.45 11.78
CA PHE A 123 7.78 -3.75 10.36
C PHE A 123 7.78 -5.25 10.03
N CYS A 124 7.99 -6.11 11.03
CA CYS A 124 7.99 -7.58 10.84
C CYS A 124 6.58 -8.18 10.75
N THR A 125 5.56 -7.48 11.24
CA THR A 125 4.19 -7.99 11.35
C THR A 125 3.21 -7.17 10.51
N GLY A 126 2.75 -7.74 9.42
CA GLY A 126 1.79 -7.06 8.54
C GLY A 126 2.44 -6.02 7.62
N ASP A 127 1.64 -5.48 6.72
CA ASP A 127 2.13 -4.61 5.66
C ASP A 127 1.67 -3.14 5.80
N ALA A 128 0.73 -2.85 6.70
CA ALA A 128 0.08 -1.54 6.78
C ALA A 128 1.07 -0.39 7.06
N LEU A 129 1.94 -0.55 8.08
CA LEU A 129 2.94 0.48 8.40
C LEU A 129 4.04 0.52 7.35
N ALA A 130 4.52 -0.65 6.91
CA ALA A 130 5.58 -0.73 5.92
C ALA A 130 5.16 -0.13 4.58
N SER A 131 3.98 -0.49 4.07
CA SER A 131 3.46 0.09 2.83
C SER A 131 3.22 1.59 2.95
N ALA A 132 2.71 2.08 4.10
CA ALA A 132 2.56 3.52 4.34
C ALA A 132 3.90 4.25 4.27
N ALA A 133 4.96 3.70 4.90
CA ALA A 133 6.31 4.28 4.86
C ALA A 133 6.89 4.26 3.43
N LEU A 134 6.73 3.15 2.70
CA LEU A 134 7.20 3.04 1.32
C LEU A 134 6.41 3.94 0.36
N THR A 135 5.10 4.13 0.62
CA THR A 135 4.28 5.08 -0.15
C THR A 135 4.71 6.53 0.13
N ALA A 136 4.97 6.89 1.39
CA ALA A 136 5.52 8.21 1.71
C ALA A 136 6.90 8.45 1.07
N ALA A 137 7.70 7.38 0.90
CA ALA A 137 9.00 7.46 0.23
C ALA A 137 8.90 7.66 -1.29
N ALA A 138 7.88 7.11 -1.94
CA ALA A 138 7.67 7.17 -3.38
C ALA A 138 6.15 7.21 -3.72
N PRO A 139 5.47 8.34 -3.49
CA PRO A 139 4.01 8.45 -3.51
C PRO A 139 3.38 8.19 -4.88
N THR A 140 4.10 8.44 -5.97
CA THR A 140 3.63 8.15 -7.34
C THR A 140 3.90 6.72 -7.78
N ARG A 141 4.74 5.97 -7.04
CA ARG A 141 5.16 4.61 -7.40
C ARG A 141 4.59 3.54 -6.50
N MET A 142 4.38 3.85 -5.21
CA MET A 142 3.96 2.90 -4.19
C MET A 142 2.52 3.17 -3.75
N ALA A 143 1.91 2.18 -3.12
CA ALA A 143 0.54 2.23 -2.64
C ALA A 143 0.43 1.59 -1.26
N VAL A 144 -0.54 2.04 -0.47
CA VAL A 144 -0.77 1.50 0.87
C VAL A 144 -1.55 0.19 0.80
N TYR A 145 -1.11 -0.81 1.55
CA TYR A 145 -1.78 -2.09 1.68
C TYR A 145 -2.18 -2.36 3.13
N ASP A 146 -3.47 -2.38 3.40
CA ASP A 146 -4.02 -2.63 4.73
C ASP A 146 -5.23 -3.59 4.67
N ARG A 147 -5.85 -3.85 5.83
CA ARG A 147 -7.00 -4.76 5.94
C ARG A 147 -8.21 -4.31 5.10
N ARG A 148 -8.44 -3.01 4.92
CA ARG A 148 -9.56 -2.51 4.12
C ARG A 148 -9.31 -2.73 2.64
N VAL A 149 -8.10 -2.44 2.18
CA VAL A 149 -7.65 -2.75 0.82
C VAL A 149 -7.75 -4.25 0.56
N GLN A 150 -7.26 -5.09 1.50
CA GLN A 150 -7.39 -6.53 1.37
C GLN A 150 -8.85 -6.98 1.25
N HIS A 151 -9.74 -6.47 2.11
CA HIS A 151 -11.17 -6.79 2.07
C HIS A 151 -11.80 -6.39 0.72
N ALA A 152 -11.48 -5.20 0.22
CA ALA A 152 -11.97 -4.77 -1.10
C ALA A 152 -11.48 -5.69 -2.22
N LEU A 153 -10.21 -6.08 -2.22
CA LEU A 153 -9.66 -7.01 -3.21
C LEU A 153 -10.36 -8.37 -3.16
N ASP A 154 -10.62 -8.90 -1.95
CA ASP A 154 -11.33 -10.16 -1.77
C ASP A 154 -12.77 -10.08 -2.30
N THR A 155 -13.47 -8.97 -2.04
CA THR A 155 -14.83 -8.70 -2.54
C THR A 155 -14.87 -8.58 -4.06
N LEU A 156 -13.83 -7.99 -4.66
CA LEU A 156 -13.72 -7.80 -6.11
C LEU A 156 -13.17 -9.04 -6.85
N GLY A 157 -12.94 -10.14 -6.16
CA GLY A 157 -12.39 -11.37 -6.75
C GLY A 157 -10.90 -11.30 -7.10
N LEU A 158 -10.19 -10.26 -6.63
CA LEU A 158 -8.75 -10.03 -6.83
C LEU A 158 -7.90 -10.55 -5.66
N THR A 159 -8.31 -11.64 -5.05
CA THR A 159 -7.66 -12.18 -3.83
C THR A 159 -6.17 -12.42 -4.05
N LEU A 160 -5.35 -11.75 -3.26
CA LEU A 160 -3.92 -12.05 -3.18
C LEU A 160 -3.73 -13.31 -2.33
N THR A 161 -3.01 -14.31 -2.87
CA THR A 161 -2.69 -15.53 -2.11
C THR A 161 -1.95 -15.18 -0.81
N LEU A 162 -2.57 -15.57 0.31
CA LEU A 162 -2.25 -15.11 1.67
C LEU A 162 -1.02 -15.80 2.26
N THR A 163 0.13 -15.65 1.67
CA THR A 163 1.36 -15.96 2.39
C THR A 163 1.84 -14.66 3.07
N ARG A 164 2.07 -14.73 4.38
CA ARG A 164 2.66 -13.64 5.19
C ARG A 164 4.14 -13.40 4.83
N THR A 165 4.47 -13.44 3.56
CA THR A 165 5.84 -13.28 3.09
C THR A 165 6.04 -11.88 2.52
N PRO A 166 7.27 -11.36 2.49
CA PRO A 166 7.60 -10.10 1.81
C PRO A 166 7.03 -10.02 0.39
N GLY A 167 6.79 -11.16 -0.24
CA GLY A 167 6.16 -11.28 -1.54
C GLY A 167 4.70 -10.82 -1.63
N ARG A 168 3.94 -10.70 -0.52
CA ARG A 168 2.55 -10.24 -0.59
C ARG A 168 2.44 -8.80 -1.05
N TYR A 169 3.25 -7.90 -0.51
CA TYR A 169 3.28 -6.51 -0.94
C TYR A 169 3.77 -6.37 -2.39
N SER A 170 4.75 -7.15 -2.79
CA SER A 170 5.20 -7.22 -4.19
C SER A 170 4.07 -7.64 -5.15
N ARG A 171 3.30 -8.68 -4.78
CA ARG A 171 2.15 -9.13 -5.59
C ARG A 171 1.04 -8.09 -5.65
N TYR A 172 0.81 -7.38 -4.54
CA TYR A 172 -0.13 -6.27 -4.54
C TYR A 172 0.31 -5.19 -5.54
N MET A 173 1.57 -4.78 -5.52
CA MET A 173 2.09 -3.79 -6.47
C MET A 173 2.03 -4.28 -7.92
N GLN A 174 2.29 -5.57 -8.17
CA GLN A 174 2.10 -6.16 -9.50
C GLN A 174 0.64 -6.13 -9.95
N LEU A 175 -0.30 -6.41 -9.05
CA LEU A 175 -1.73 -6.31 -9.35
C LEU A 175 -2.12 -4.87 -9.74
N LEU A 176 -1.63 -3.87 -9.00
CA LEU A 176 -1.88 -2.46 -9.34
C LEU A 176 -1.29 -2.08 -10.71
N ASP A 177 -0.09 -2.58 -11.05
CA ASP A 177 0.49 -2.38 -12.38
C ASP A 177 -0.39 -3.00 -13.47
N ASN A 178 -0.89 -4.23 -13.26
CA ASN A 178 -1.79 -4.88 -14.21
C ASN A 178 -3.09 -4.10 -14.39
N LEU A 179 -3.66 -3.56 -13.31
CA LEU A 179 -4.85 -2.70 -13.40
C LEU A 179 -4.55 -1.42 -14.19
N LEU A 180 -3.44 -0.74 -13.93
CA LEU A 180 -3.05 0.50 -14.62
C LEU A 180 -2.75 0.27 -16.11
N GLN A 181 -2.32 -0.92 -16.50
CA GLN A 181 -2.05 -1.29 -17.89
C GLN A 181 -3.28 -1.79 -18.64
N HIS A 182 -4.38 -2.02 -17.93
CA HIS A 182 -5.61 -2.52 -18.55
C HIS A 182 -6.25 -1.45 -19.46
N SER A 183 -6.84 -1.88 -20.58
CA SER A 183 -7.44 -0.98 -21.58
C SER A 183 -8.59 -0.10 -21.06
N ARG A 184 -9.23 -0.49 -19.95
CA ARG A 184 -10.27 0.30 -19.26
C ARG A 184 -9.72 1.21 -18.15
N ALA A 185 -8.41 1.22 -17.93
CA ALA A 185 -7.81 2.15 -16.98
C ALA A 185 -8.05 3.60 -17.46
N PRO A 186 -8.38 4.52 -16.53
CA PRO A 186 -8.54 5.92 -16.87
C PRO A 186 -7.25 6.49 -17.49
N THR A 187 -7.42 7.34 -18.51
CA THR A 187 -6.31 7.98 -19.25
C THR A 187 -5.77 9.23 -18.55
N ASP A 188 -6.38 9.66 -17.46
CA ASP A 188 -6.07 10.88 -16.70
C ASP A 188 -4.94 10.72 -15.67
N GLY A 189 -4.08 9.74 -15.86
CA GLY A 189 -2.83 9.60 -15.10
C GLY A 189 -2.98 9.03 -13.69
N TRP A 190 -3.89 8.08 -13.48
CA TRP A 190 -3.99 7.36 -12.21
C TRP A 190 -2.66 6.74 -11.78
N THR A 191 -2.37 6.89 -10.51
CA THR A 191 -1.22 6.28 -9.84
C THR A 191 -1.63 5.05 -9.03
N PRO A 192 -0.69 4.21 -8.57
CA PRO A 192 -1.00 3.16 -7.59
C PRO A 192 -1.71 3.70 -6.34
N ARG A 193 -1.38 4.92 -5.90
CA ARG A 193 -2.02 5.56 -4.76
C ARG A 193 -3.50 5.87 -5.02
N ASP A 194 -3.87 6.26 -6.22
CA ASP A 194 -5.27 6.50 -6.59
C ASP A 194 -6.09 5.21 -6.50
N ILE A 195 -5.52 4.09 -6.95
CA ILE A 195 -6.17 2.78 -6.83
C ILE A 195 -6.32 2.39 -5.36
N ASP A 196 -5.27 2.55 -4.53
CA ASP A 196 -5.36 2.19 -3.10
C ASP A 196 -6.41 3.02 -2.36
N THR A 197 -6.56 4.32 -2.67
CA THR A 197 -7.60 5.15 -2.05
C THR A 197 -9.00 4.72 -2.47
N ALA A 198 -9.18 4.32 -3.72
CA ALA A 198 -10.44 3.74 -4.20
C ALA A 198 -10.75 2.40 -3.53
N LEU A 199 -9.78 1.50 -3.44
CA LEU A 199 -9.91 0.22 -2.71
C LEU A 199 -10.21 0.44 -1.24
N TYR A 200 -9.51 1.37 -0.59
CA TYR A 200 -9.77 1.73 0.81
C TYR A 200 -11.21 2.20 1.00
N TRP A 201 -11.73 3.05 0.09
CA TRP A 201 -13.11 3.53 0.14
C TRP A 201 -14.12 2.41 -0.06
N THR A 202 -13.89 1.54 -1.02
CA THR A 202 -14.69 0.33 -1.25
C THR A 202 -14.73 -0.57 0.00
N GLY A 203 -13.59 -0.85 0.60
CA GLY A 203 -13.51 -1.67 1.81
C GLY A 203 -14.05 -1.00 3.08
N LYS A 204 -14.16 0.33 3.09
CA LYS A 204 -14.81 1.09 4.17
C LYS A 204 -16.33 1.12 4.04
N ASN A 205 -16.83 1.18 2.80
CA ASN A 205 -18.23 1.32 2.46
C ASN A 205 -18.63 0.14 1.56
N PRO A 206 -18.71 -1.08 2.11
CA PRO A 206 -19.09 -2.24 1.31
C PRO A 206 -20.47 -2.00 0.71
N GLN A 207 -20.58 -2.15 -0.62
CA GLN A 207 -21.87 -2.12 -1.29
C GLN A 207 -22.74 -3.25 -0.73
N PRO A 208 -24.06 -3.04 -0.55
CA PRO A 208 -24.95 -4.14 -0.23
C PRO A 208 -24.78 -5.23 -1.31
N THR A 209 -24.43 -6.43 -0.91
CA THR A 209 -24.47 -7.57 -1.81
C THR A 209 -25.94 -7.87 -2.04
N ASP A 210 -26.45 -7.66 -3.25
CA ASP A 210 -27.74 -8.18 -3.65
C ASP A 210 -27.66 -9.70 -3.55
N HIS A 211 -28.39 -10.24 -2.59
CA HIS A 211 -28.62 -11.67 -2.37
C HIS A 211 -29.88 -12.13 -3.09
#